data_e89f7d9fc43c89e05faf41873bcf4c4c
#
_entry.id   e89f7d9fc43c89e05faf41873bcf4c4c
#
_cell.length_a   1.000
_cell.length_b   1.000
_cell.length_c   1.000
_cell.angle_alpha   90.00
_cell.angle_beta   90.00
_cell.angle_gamma   90.00
#
_symmetry.space_group_name_H-M   'P 1'
#
loop_
_entity.id
_entity.type
_entity.pdbx_description
1 polymer ?
#
loop_
_entity_poly.entity_id
_entity_poly.type
_entity_poly.pdbx_seq_one_letter_code
_entity_poly.pdbx_strand_id
1 'polypeptide(L)'
;MLDKIFGIGGPLAVLSELLTNAGRSVANTSHGSLTVETSGGIAIFIDVPSVFIVFGGSFFVVMMKFNLKQFLGAVKIAVKAFMFKIDKPEDLIEQSVTMADAARKGGFLALEEAQISNSFMQKAVDMLVDGHDGEVVRAALEKDIALTEERHRNGIAIFRAFGDVGPAMGMIGTLVGLVAMLSNMSDPKSIGPSMAVALLTTLYGAVVANMVCIPIADKLSLRMGEEMLNRNLIMDAVLAIQDGQNPRVIEGFLKNYLAEKQRKIDTTDGE
;
A
#
# COMPACT_ATOMS: atom_id res chain seq x y z
N MET A 1 15.10 2.10 -10.32
CA MET A 1 14.45 0.82 -9.99
C MET A 1 13.24 1.02 -9.06
N LEU A 2 13.35 1.80 -8.00
CA LEU A 2 12.25 2.16 -7.09
C LEU A 2 11.09 2.90 -7.76
N ASP A 3 11.36 3.73 -8.77
CA ASP A 3 10.36 4.49 -9.53
C ASP A 3 9.30 3.61 -10.23
N LYS A 4 9.73 2.48 -10.80
CA LYS A 4 8.82 1.54 -11.48
C LYS A 4 8.04 0.65 -10.51
N ILE A 5 8.59 0.43 -9.31
CA ILE A 5 7.99 -0.45 -8.31
C ILE A 5 6.92 0.27 -7.50
N PHE A 6 7.18 1.53 -7.12
CA PHE A 6 6.31 2.24 -6.17
C PHE A 6 5.42 3.32 -6.80
N GLY A 7 5.62 3.68 -8.06
CA GLY A 7 4.91 4.80 -8.70
C GLY A 7 5.13 6.15 -7.99
N ILE A 8 6.14 6.20 -7.10
CA ILE A 8 6.49 7.37 -6.29
C ILE A 8 7.46 8.29 -7.07
N GLY A 9 7.91 7.83 -8.26
CA GLY A 9 8.87 8.55 -9.08
C GLY A 9 8.45 9.98 -9.42
N GLY A 10 7.16 10.20 -9.69
CA GLY A 10 6.65 11.54 -9.97
C GLY A 10 6.86 12.52 -8.79
N PRO A 11 6.35 12.23 -7.58
CA PRO A 11 6.55 13.09 -6.42
C PRO A 11 8.00 13.25 -5.98
N LEU A 12 8.79 12.18 -6.02
CA LEU A 12 10.22 12.25 -5.65
C LEU A 12 11.05 12.98 -6.73
N ALA A 13 10.72 12.84 -8.00
CA ALA A 13 11.36 13.61 -9.07
C ALA A 13 11.06 15.11 -8.93
N VAL A 14 9.80 15.47 -8.69
CA VAL A 14 9.39 16.87 -8.42
C VAL A 14 10.12 17.42 -7.19
N LEU A 15 10.22 16.64 -6.11
CA LEU A 15 10.98 17.05 -4.93
C LEU A 15 12.47 17.27 -5.25
N SER A 16 13.09 16.35 -5.99
CA SER A 16 14.49 16.47 -6.38
C SER A 16 14.74 17.69 -7.27
N GLU A 17 13.82 18.02 -8.19
CA GLU A 17 13.87 19.22 -9.00
C GLU A 17 13.68 20.51 -8.17
N LEU A 18 12.71 20.51 -7.25
CA LEU A 18 12.48 21.64 -6.34
C LEU A 18 13.70 21.90 -5.45
N LEU A 19 14.30 20.85 -4.87
CA LEU A 19 15.50 20.95 -4.06
C LEU A 19 16.72 21.42 -4.88
N THR A 20 16.84 20.95 -6.11
CA THR A 20 17.91 21.37 -7.02
C THR A 20 17.74 22.84 -7.40
N ASN A 21 16.52 23.28 -7.71
CA ASN A 21 16.22 24.67 -8.07
C ASN A 21 16.36 25.61 -6.84
N ALA A 22 15.93 25.17 -5.66
CA ALA A 22 16.13 25.92 -4.41
C ALA A 22 17.62 26.09 -4.11
N GLY A 23 18.42 25.04 -4.25
CA GLY A 23 19.88 25.12 -4.09
C GLY A 23 20.56 26.06 -5.10
N ARG A 24 20.09 26.09 -6.36
CA ARG A 24 20.56 27.05 -7.38
C ARG A 24 20.18 28.48 -7.06
N SER A 25 18.96 28.73 -6.56
CA SER A 25 18.49 30.04 -6.20
C SER A 25 19.31 30.65 -5.06
N VAL A 26 19.65 29.87 -4.03
CA VAL A 26 20.49 30.29 -2.92
C VAL A 26 21.92 30.60 -3.37
N ALA A 27 22.47 29.84 -4.29
CA ALA A 27 23.83 30.06 -4.81
C ALA A 27 23.94 31.31 -5.68
N ASN A 28 22.85 31.75 -6.34
CA ASN A 28 22.86 32.90 -7.25
C ASN A 28 22.72 34.27 -6.53
N THR A 29 22.47 34.28 -5.23
CA THR A 29 22.27 35.51 -4.44
C THR A 29 23.57 36.06 -3.84
N SER A 30 24.71 35.36 -3.93
CA SER A 30 25.99 35.81 -3.44
C SER A 30 26.82 36.43 -4.58
N HIS A 31 27.03 37.73 -4.56
CA HIS A 31 27.91 38.47 -5.45
C HIS A 31 29.34 37.91 -5.44
N GLY A 32 29.77 37.37 -6.55
CA GLY A 32 31.13 36.94 -6.81
C GLY A 32 31.17 35.67 -7.66
N SER A 33 31.92 35.69 -8.75
CA SER A 33 32.11 34.62 -9.70
C SER A 33 32.39 33.26 -9.04
N LEU A 34 31.34 32.53 -8.70
CA LEU A 34 31.39 31.16 -8.24
C LEU A 34 30.92 30.29 -9.41
N THR A 35 31.86 29.56 -9.96
CA THR A 35 31.54 28.38 -10.78
C THR A 35 30.79 27.38 -9.89
N VAL A 36 29.46 27.38 -9.99
CA VAL A 36 28.61 26.44 -9.25
C VAL A 36 28.78 25.09 -9.92
N GLU A 37 29.60 24.21 -9.32
CA GLU A 37 29.56 22.80 -9.65
C GLU A 37 28.15 22.26 -9.37
N THR A 38 27.53 21.69 -10.38
CA THR A 38 26.13 21.21 -10.38
C THR A 38 25.87 20.09 -9.36
N SER A 39 26.93 19.51 -8.78
CA SER A 39 26.84 18.49 -7.74
C SER A 39 26.65 19.03 -6.31
N GLY A 40 26.78 20.32 -6.08
CA GLY A 40 26.62 20.93 -4.75
C GLY A 40 25.19 21.14 -4.28
N GLY A 41 24.21 21.22 -5.22
CA GLY A 41 22.84 21.62 -4.89
C GLY A 41 22.09 20.65 -3.96
N ILE A 42 22.22 19.33 -4.16
CA ILE A 42 21.54 18.29 -3.34
C ILE A 42 22.33 18.02 -2.06
N ALA A 43 23.65 18.13 -2.10
CA ALA A 43 24.51 17.85 -0.94
C ALA A 43 24.20 18.75 0.28
N ILE A 44 23.70 19.97 0.05
CA ILE A 44 23.31 20.91 1.11
C ILE A 44 22.13 20.36 1.94
N PHE A 45 21.31 19.51 1.35
CA PHE A 45 20.14 18.89 2.00
C PHE A 45 20.46 17.50 2.60
N ILE A 46 21.72 17.09 2.66
CA ILE A 46 22.12 15.82 3.27
C ILE A 46 22.94 16.12 4.53
N ASP A 47 22.34 15.82 5.68
CA ASP A 47 22.99 15.94 6.99
C ASP A 47 22.88 14.61 7.74
N VAL A 48 24.04 14.00 8.03
CA VAL A 48 24.11 12.65 8.63
C VAL A 48 23.45 12.61 10.01
N PRO A 49 23.71 13.54 10.95
CA PRO A 49 23.02 13.60 12.24
C PRO A 49 21.50 13.63 12.09
N SER A 50 20.96 14.46 11.20
CA SER A 50 19.53 14.61 10.93
C SER A 50 18.91 13.32 10.41
N VAL A 51 19.60 12.59 9.52
CA VAL A 51 19.16 11.28 9.03
C VAL A 51 19.05 10.28 10.18
N PHE A 52 20.07 10.20 11.04
CA PHE A 52 20.03 9.26 12.17
C PHE A 52 18.93 9.60 13.18
N ILE A 53 18.70 10.87 13.48
CA ILE A 53 17.61 11.28 14.39
C ILE A 53 16.26 10.86 13.83
N VAL A 54 15.96 11.20 12.57
CA VAL A 54 14.62 10.99 12.00
C VAL A 54 14.41 9.51 11.62
N PHE A 55 15.27 8.94 10.78
CA PHE A 55 15.07 7.57 10.32
C PHE A 55 15.38 6.56 11.42
N GLY A 56 16.50 6.73 12.14
CA GLY A 56 16.88 5.86 13.26
C GLY A 56 15.85 5.93 14.38
N GLY A 57 15.50 7.15 14.81
CA GLY A 57 14.50 7.37 15.85
C GLY A 57 13.13 6.80 15.47
N SER A 58 12.63 7.08 14.26
CA SER A 58 11.36 6.55 13.78
C SER A 58 11.37 5.02 13.72
N PHE A 59 12.45 4.42 13.23
CA PHE A 59 12.62 2.98 13.16
C PHE A 59 12.54 2.32 14.54
N PHE A 60 13.29 2.84 15.53
CA PHE A 60 13.26 2.30 16.88
C PHE A 60 11.89 2.45 17.54
N VAL A 61 11.22 3.59 17.41
CA VAL A 61 9.88 3.81 17.98
C VAL A 61 8.86 2.87 17.35
N VAL A 62 8.88 2.68 16.03
CA VAL A 62 7.97 1.76 15.35
C VAL A 62 8.28 0.30 15.73
N MET A 63 9.57 -0.07 15.86
CA MET A 63 9.95 -1.40 16.34
C MET A 63 9.49 -1.70 17.77
N MET A 64 9.38 -0.67 18.63
CA MET A 64 8.80 -0.83 19.97
C MET A 64 7.28 -1.08 19.93
N LYS A 65 6.59 -0.58 18.90
CA LYS A 65 5.13 -0.78 18.72
C LYS A 65 4.76 -2.14 18.15
N PHE A 66 5.61 -2.72 17.30
CA PHE A 66 5.32 -3.92 16.52
C PHE A 66 6.41 -4.98 16.66
N ASN A 67 6.02 -6.25 16.59
CA ASN A 67 6.99 -7.34 16.58
C ASN A 67 7.84 -7.33 15.29
N LEU A 68 9.11 -7.69 15.39
CA LEU A 68 10.04 -7.74 14.26
C LEU A 68 9.51 -8.59 13.08
N LYS A 69 8.83 -9.70 13.36
CA LYS A 69 8.19 -10.54 12.33
C LYS A 69 7.09 -9.81 11.57
N GLN A 70 6.28 -9.01 12.26
CA GLN A 70 5.23 -8.19 11.66
C GLN A 70 5.83 -7.09 10.79
N PHE A 71 6.88 -6.44 11.28
CA PHE A 71 7.60 -5.39 10.55
C PHE A 71 8.17 -5.91 9.22
N LEU A 72 8.91 -7.03 9.24
CA LEU A 72 9.46 -7.64 8.03
C LEU A 72 8.35 -8.15 7.10
N GLY A 73 7.24 -8.63 7.67
CA GLY A 73 6.05 -9.02 6.94
C GLY A 73 5.40 -7.84 6.20
N ALA A 74 5.28 -6.69 6.85
CA ALA A 74 4.70 -5.48 6.25
C ALA A 74 5.46 -5.00 5.02
N VAL A 75 6.80 -5.01 5.06
CA VAL A 75 7.63 -4.65 3.90
C VAL A 75 7.37 -5.60 2.73
N LYS A 76 7.28 -6.92 2.99
CA LYS A 76 6.95 -7.92 1.96
C LYS A 76 5.54 -7.70 1.39
N ILE A 77 4.55 -7.40 2.23
CA ILE A 77 3.18 -7.11 1.81
C ILE A 77 3.16 -5.85 0.95
N ALA A 78 3.88 -4.78 1.33
CA ALA A 78 3.96 -3.55 0.55
C ALA A 78 4.54 -3.81 -0.84
N VAL A 79 5.70 -4.46 -0.94
CA VAL A 79 6.32 -4.80 -2.22
C VAL A 79 5.37 -5.65 -3.07
N LYS A 80 4.72 -6.65 -2.47
CA LYS A 80 3.78 -7.54 -3.15
C LYS A 80 2.56 -6.78 -3.68
N ALA A 81 1.97 -5.89 -2.89
CA ALA A 81 0.81 -5.10 -3.29
C ALA A 81 1.10 -4.12 -4.44
N PHE A 82 2.36 -3.70 -4.63
CA PHE A 82 2.76 -2.88 -5.76
C PHE A 82 3.02 -3.69 -7.04
N MET A 83 3.42 -4.96 -6.92
CA MET A 83 3.84 -5.80 -8.05
C MET A 83 2.72 -6.70 -8.59
N PHE A 84 1.78 -7.14 -7.75
CA PHE A 84 0.74 -8.07 -8.17
C PHE A 84 -0.51 -7.34 -8.67
N LYS A 85 -1.07 -7.82 -9.79
CA LYS A 85 -2.40 -7.44 -10.26
C LYS A 85 -3.45 -8.18 -9.43
N ILE A 86 -4.50 -7.46 -9.06
CA ILE A 86 -5.72 -8.06 -8.52
C ILE A 86 -6.56 -8.52 -9.70
N ASP A 87 -7.21 -9.66 -9.57
CA ASP A 87 -8.14 -10.17 -10.57
C ASP A 87 -9.30 -9.19 -10.77
N LYS A 88 -9.75 -9.03 -11.99
CA LYS A 88 -10.88 -8.16 -12.27
C LYS A 88 -12.17 -8.83 -11.81
N PRO A 89 -13.09 -8.09 -11.17
CA PRO A 89 -14.37 -8.64 -10.76
C PRO A 89 -15.16 -9.23 -11.94
N GLU A 90 -15.06 -8.63 -13.13
CA GLU A 90 -15.73 -9.11 -14.35
C GLU A 90 -15.27 -10.52 -14.72
N ASP A 91 -13.96 -10.76 -14.73
CA ASP A 91 -13.36 -12.06 -15.06
C ASP A 91 -13.79 -13.14 -14.03
N LEU A 92 -13.91 -12.75 -12.75
CA LEU A 92 -14.37 -13.62 -11.66
C LEU A 92 -15.86 -13.97 -11.80
N ILE A 93 -16.70 -13.02 -12.24
CA ILE A 93 -18.12 -13.26 -12.50
C ILE A 93 -18.28 -14.24 -13.66
N GLU A 94 -17.57 -14.04 -14.78
CA GLU A 94 -17.62 -14.93 -15.95
C GLU A 94 -17.18 -16.36 -15.59
N GLN A 95 -16.09 -16.50 -14.84
CA GLN A 95 -15.66 -17.80 -14.33
C GLN A 95 -16.71 -18.43 -13.41
N SER A 96 -17.32 -17.66 -12.52
CA SER A 96 -18.35 -18.15 -11.61
C SER A 96 -19.59 -18.64 -12.36
N VAL A 97 -20.04 -17.91 -13.39
CA VAL A 97 -21.18 -18.31 -14.24
C VAL A 97 -20.87 -19.59 -15.01
N THR A 98 -19.65 -19.70 -15.56
CA THR A 98 -19.20 -20.90 -16.28
C THR A 98 -19.16 -22.12 -15.34
N MET A 99 -18.66 -21.94 -14.10
CA MET A 99 -18.67 -23.00 -13.08
C MET A 99 -20.09 -23.38 -12.65
N ALA A 100 -21.00 -22.42 -12.51
CA ALA A 100 -22.40 -22.68 -12.20
C ALA A 100 -23.08 -23.54 -13.29
N ASP A 101 -22.76 -23.28 -14.55
CA ASP A 101 -23.29 -24.05 -15.69
C ASP A 101 -22.71 -25.48 -15.73
N ALA A 102 -21.41 -25.62 -15.44
CA ALA A 102 -20.75 -26.93 -15.34
C ALA A 102 -21.31 -27.74 -14.16
N ALA A 103 -21.45 -27.15 -12.98
CA ALA A 103 -22.01 -27.81 -11.80
C ALA A 103 -23.46 -28.28 -12.04
N ARG A 104 -24.26 -27.50 -12.76
CA ARG A 104 -25.64 -27.85 -13.09
C ARG A 104 -25.76 -29.02 -14.07
N LYS A 105 -24.80 -29.15 -15.00
CA LYS A 105 -24.81 -30.21 -16.02
C LYS A 105 -24.18 -31.51 -15.54
N GLY A 106 -23.10 -31.42 -14.78
CA GLY A 106 -22.28 -32.58 -14.37
C GLY A 106 -22.13 -32.78 -12.87
N GLY A 107 -22.82 -31.98 -12.05
CA GLY A 107 -22.63 -32.00 -10.60
C GLY A 107 -21.31 -31.32 -10.18
N PHE A 108 -21.02 -31.32 -8.86
CA PHE A 108 -19.82 -30.66 -8.33
C PHE A 108 -18.52 -31.32 -8.80
N LEU A 109 -18.52 -32.61 -9.13
CA LEU A 109 -17.35 -33.31 -9.68
C LEU A 109 -16.87 -32.69 -11.02
N ALA A 110 -17.78 -32.09 -11.80
CA ALA A 110 -17.40 -31.41 -13.05
C ALA A 110 -16.55 -30.13 -12.80
N LEU A 111 -16.52 -29.63 -11.57
CA LEU A 111 -15.70 -28.48 -11.20
C LEU A 111 -14.23 -28.83 -10.97
N GLU A 112 -13.88 -30.11 -10.78
CA GLU A 112 -12.47 -30.55 -10.65
C GLU A 112 -11.66 -30.27 -11.93
N GLU A 113 -12.31 -30.30 -13.09
CA GLU A 113 -11.64 -30.06 -14.39
C GLU A 113 -11.51 -28.54 -14.70
N ALA A 114 -12.10 -27.67 -13.88
CA ALA A 114 -12.08 -26.23 -14.11
C ALA A 114 -10.68 -25.64 -13.84
N GLN A 115 -10.13 -24.93 -14.82
CA GLN A 115 -8.88 -24.21 -14.64
C GLN A 115 -9.13 -22.91 -13.86
N ILE A 116 -8.86 -22.92 -12.55
CA ILE A 116 -9.08 -21.80 -11.64
C ILE A 116 -7.72 -21.17 -11.31
N SER A 117 -7.51 -19.91 -11.74
CA SER A 117 -6.27 -19.18 -11.48
C SER A 117 -6.23 -18.61 -10.07
N ASN A 118 -7.39 -18.28 -9.50
CA ASN A 118 -7.50 -17.66 -8.18
C ASN A 118 -7.47 -18.72 -7.07
N SER A 119 -6.48 -18.65 -6.20
CA SER A 119 -6.27 -19.64 -5.13
C SER A 119 -7.38 -19.70 -4.08
N PHE A 120 -8.07 -18.57 -3.83
CA PHE A 120 -9.19 -18.52 -2.90
C PHE A 120 -10.44 -19.19 -3.52
N MET A 121 -10.69 -18.93 -4.80
CA MET A 121 -11.77 -19.59 -5.56
C MET A 121 -11.52 -21.08 -5.67
N GLN A 122 -10.28 -21.51 -5.98
CA GLN A 122 -9.91 -22.94 -6.01
C GLN A 122 -10.24 -23.62 -4.69
N LYS A 123 -9.79 -23.05 -3.56
CA LYS A 123 -10.08 -23.59 -2.22
C LYS A 123 -11.59 -23.69 -1.95
N ALA A 124 -12.36 -22.70 -2.40
CA ALA A 124 -13.80 -22.70 -2.21
C ALA A 124 -14.49 -23.79 -3.04
N VAL A 125 -14.04 -23.98 -4.28
CA VAL A 125 -14.52 -25.05 -5.18
C VAL A 125 -14.13 -26.44 -4.66
N ASP A 126 -12.90 -26.63 -4.17
CA ASP A 126 -12.46 -27.89 -3.58
C ASP A 126 -13.40 -28.32 -2.42
N MET A 127 -13.83 -27.37 -1.59
CA MET A 127 -14.79 -27.64 -0.50
C MET A 127 -16.17 -28.08 -1.03
N LEU A 128 -16.62 -27.58 -2.20
CA LEU A 128 -17.87 -28.04 -2.82
C LEU A 128 -17.73 -29.46 -3.37
N VAL A 129 -16.60 -29.76 -4.01
CA VAL A 129 -16.30 -31.07 -4.57
C VAL A 129 -16.20 -32.13 -3.46
N ASP A 130 -15.60 -31.75 -2.31
CA ASP A 130 -15.51 -32.59 -1.11
C ASP A 130 -16.88 -32.81 -0.41
N GLY A 131 -17.94 -32.14 -0.86
CA GLY A 131 -19.31 -32.31 -0.35
C GLY A 131 -19.56 -31.67 1.01
N HIS A 132 -18.83 -30.61 1.38
CA HIS A 132 -19.08 -29.87 2.60
C HIS A 132 -20.43 -29.13 2.55
N ASP A 133 -21.11 -29.05 3.70
CA ASP A 133 -22.36 -28.28 3.84
C ASP A 133 -22.11 -26.76 3.65
N GLY A 134 -23.11 -26.06 3.08
CA GLY A 134 -23.01 -24.60 2.80
C GLY A 134 -22.68 -23.76 4.01
N GLU A 135 -23.18 -24.08 5.19
CA GLU A 135 -22.83 -23.43 6.44
C GLU A 135 -21.34 -23.58 6.78
N VAL A 136 -20.78 -24.77 6.55
CA VAL A 136 -19.36 -25.06 6.80
C VAL A 136 -18.48 -24.31 5.79
N VAL A 137 -18.85 -24.32 4.51
CA VAL A 137 -18.16 -23.57 3.45
C VAL A 137 -18.16 -22.08 3.75
N ARG A 138 -19.34 -21.51 4.06
CA ARG A 138 -19.49 -20.11 4.44
C ARG A 138 -18.59 -19.76 5.61
N ALA A 139 -18.67 -20.48 6.73
CA ALA A 139 -17.89 -20.20 7.93
C ALA A 139 -16.37 -20.27 7.69
N ALA A 140 -15.93 -21.23 6.88
CA ALA A 140 -14.52 -21.38 6.53
C ALA A 140 -14.01 -20.21 5.67
N LEU A 141 -14.79 -19.81 4.66
CA LEU A 141 -14.43 -18.70 3.76
C LEU A 141 -14.48 -17.36 4.48
N GLU A 142 -15.51 -17.07 5.29
CA GLU A 142 -15.59 -15.87 6.13
C GLU A 142 -14.39 -15.77 7.08
N LYS A 143 -13.98 -16.90 7.68
CA LYS A 143 -12.81 -16.92 8.54
C LYS A 143 -11.52 -16.61 7.79
N ASP A 144 -11.36 -17.15 6.58
CA ASP A 144 -10.19 -16.86 5.73
C ASP A 144 -10.15 -15.38 5.30
N ILE A 145 -11.30 -14.81 4.93
CA ILE A 145 -11.45 -13.38 4.60
C ILE A 145 -11.04 -12.52 5.81
N ALA A 146 -11.62 -12.77 6.98
CA ALA A 146 -11.33 -12.01 8.20
C ALA A 146 -9.85 -12.07 8.61
N LEU A 147 -9.23 -13.25 8.56
CA LEU A 147 -7.81 -13.41 8.90
C LEU A 147 -6.89 -12.75 7.86
N THR A 148 -7.30 -12.71 6.59
CA THR A 148 -6.53 -12.02 5.54
C THR A 148 -6.64 -10.51 5.72
N GLU A 149 -7.84 -10.00 6.00
CA GLU A 149 -8.06 -8.58 6.29
C GLU A 149 -7.22 -8.14 7.50
N GLU A 150 -7.21 -8.91 8.58
CA GLU A 150 -6.40 -8.61 9.77
C GLU A 150 -4.91 -8.54 9.45
N ARG A 151 -4.39 -9.48 8.64
CA ARG A 151 -2.98 -9.45 8.18
C ARG A 151 -2.65 -8.19 7.39
N HIS A 152 -3.54 -7.76 6.48
CA HIS A 152 -3.35 -6.53 5.71
C HIS A 152 -3.44 -5.29 6.58
N ARG A 153 -4.41 -5.21 7.51
CA ARG A 153 -4.55 -4.11 8.48
C ARG A 153 -3.29 -3.94 9.32
N ASN A 154 -2.72 -5.04 9.80
CA ASN A 154 -1.47 -5.00 10.58
C ASN A 154 -0.32 -4.45 9.74
N GLY A 155 -0.22 -4.82 8.46
CA GLY A 155 0.76 -4.25 7.53
C GLY A 155 0.58 -2.75 7.31
N ILE A 156 -0.66 -2.30 7.09
CA ILE A 156 -1.03 -0.89 6.90
C ILE A 156 -0.71 -0.07 8.15
N ALA A 157 -1.02 -0.61 9.35
CA ALA A 157 -0.79 0.05 10.62
C ALA A 157 0.69 0.40 10.86
N ILE A 158 1.63 -0.42 10.37
CA ILE A 158 3.06 -0.16 10.48
C ILE A 158 3.44 1.07 9.66
N PHE A 159 2.97 1.19 8.41
CA PHE A 159 3.25 2.37 7.58
C PHE A 159 2.59 3.64 8.13
N ARG A 160 1.36 3.54 8.66
CA ARG A 160 0.72 4.66 9.37
C ARG A 160 1.50 5.09 10.60
N ALA A 161 2.01 4.13 11.37
CA ALA A 161 2.84 4.45 12.54
C ALA A 161 4.13 5.21 12.15
N PHE A 162 4.76 4.89 11.02
CA PHE A 162 5.87 5.71 10.49
C PHE A 162 5.40 7.10 10.07
N GLY A 163 4.21 7.20 9.46
CA GLY A 163 3.59 8.49 9.11
C GLY A 163 3.39 9.40 10.33
N ASP A 164 2.98 8.82 11.46
CA ASP A 164 2.75 9.57 12.69
C ASP A 164 4.06 9.92 13.41
N VAL A 165 5.00 8.98 13.47
CA VAL A 165 6.27 9.13 14.21
C VAL A 165 7.28 9.99 13.46
N GLY A 166 7.29 9.96 12.11
CA GLY A 166 8.25 10.72 11.30
C GLY A 166 8.28 12.21 11.64
N PRO A 167 7.14 12.94 11.57
CA PRO A 167 7.08 14.35 11.95
C PRO A 167 7.42 14.61 13.43
N ALA A 168 7.02 13.69 14.31
CA ALA A 168 7.34 13.80 15.74
C ALA A 168 8.86 13.74 15.98
N MET A 169 9.55 12.82 15.31
CA MET A 169 11.01 12.73 15.36
C MET A 169 11.67 13.96 14.71
N GLY A 170 11.07 14.49 13.63
CA GLY A 170 11.48 15.76 13.04
C GLY A 170 11.44 16.91 14.07
N MET A 171 10.35 17.03 14.81
CA MET A 171 10.19 18.04 15.85
C MET A 171 11.17 17.85 17.01
N ILE A 172 11.43 16.61 17.43
CA ILE A 172 12.48 16.32 18.42
C ILE A 172 13.85 16.79 17.89
N GLY A 173 14.14 16.51 16.62
CA GLY A 173 15.38 16.94 15.98
C GLY A 173 15.55 18.46 15.92
N THR A 174 14.45 19.22 15.70
CA THR A 174 14.52 20.69 15.79
C THR A 174 14.92 21.17 17.18
N LEU A 175 14.32 20.59 18.22
CA LEU A 175 14.67 20.94 19.60
C LEU A 175 16.12 20.61 19.93
N VAL A 176 16.61 19.44 19.49
CA VAL A 176 18.03 19.05 19.66
C VAL A 176 18.96 20.04 18.96
N GLY A 177 18.65 20.40 17.71
CA GLY A 177 19.44 21.39 16.95
C GLY A 177 19.48 22.78 17.59
N LEU A 178 18.30 23.25 18.08
CA LEU A 178 18.20 24.52 18.76
C LEU A 178 18.95 24.53 20.10
N VAL A 179 18.86 23.48 20.90
CA VAL A 179 19.63 23.35 22.16
C VAL A 179 21.12 23.37 21.87
N ALA A 180 21.59 22.61 20.85
CA ALA A 180 22.97 22.57 20.42
C ALA A 180 23.45 23.98 19.98
N MET A 181 22.63 24.73 19.25
CA MET A 181 22.90 26.06 18.81
C MET A 181 23.06 27.02 20.01
N LEU A 182 22.14 26.96 20.96
CA LEU A 182 22.16 27.84 22.17
C LEU A 182 23.35 27.51 23.08
N SER A 183 23.73 26.24 23.19
CA SER A 183 24.89 25.81 23.99
C SER A 183 26.23 26.33 23.45
N ASN A 184 26.31 26.63 22.16
CA ASN A 184 27.52 27.06 21.47
C ASN A 184 27.44 28.50 20.91
N MET A 185 26.59 29.34 21.47
CA MET A 185 26.38 30.72 21.00
C MET A 185 27.63 31.58 21.00
N SER A 186 28.66 31.23 21.78
CA SER A 186 29.94 31.92 21.81
C SER A 186 30.83 31.70 20.58
N ASP A 187 30.55 30.65 19.80
CA ASP A 187 31.23 30.33 18.53
C ASP A 187 30.29 30.49 17.32
N PRO A 188 30.38 31.60 16.56
CA PRO A 188 29.53 31.82 15.40
C PRO A 188 29.61 30.76 14.32
N LYS A 189 30.71 29.99 14.25
CA LYS A 189 30.89 28.91 13.25
C LYS A 189 30.04 27.69 13.55
N SER A 190 29.65 27.48 14.81
CA SER A 190 28.83 26.34 15.25
C SER A 190 27.33 26.55 15.05
N ILE A 191 26.90 27.82 14.91
CA ILE A 191 25.47 28.18 14.76
C ILE A 191 24.87 27.59 13.47
N GLY A 192 25.57 27.73 12.34
CA GLY A 192 25.10 27.28 11.04
C GLY A 192 24.81 25.77 11.00
N PRO A 193 25.76 24.89 11.36
CA PRO A 193 25.53 23.45 11.39
C PRO A 193 24.37 23.03 12.32
N SER A 194 24.27 23.61 13.53
CA SER A 194 23.20 23.30 14.47
C SER A 194 21.83 23.72 13.96
N MET A 195 21.74 24.83 13.25
CA MET A 195 20.51 25.30 12.61
C MET A 195 20.15 24.43 11.43
N ALA A 196 21.13 23.93 10.66
CA ALA A 196 20.89 22.97 9.59
C ALA A 196 20.26 21.68 10.12
N VAL A 197 20.77 21.12 11.21
CA VAL A 197 20.16 19.95 11.87
C VAL A 197 18.71 20.21 12.23
N ALA A 198 18.40 21.35 12.84
CA ALA A 198 17.04 21.72 13.24
C ALA A 198 16.08 21.76 12.03
N LEU A 199 16.48 22.35 10.92
CA LEU A 199 15.64 22.51 9.74
C LEU A 199 15.51 21.19 8.94
N LEU A 200 16.62 20.46 8.75
CA LEU A 200 16.65 19.26 7.94
C LEU A 200 15.91 18.09 8.62
N THR A 201 15.93 17.99 9.94
CA THR A 201 15.16 16.97 10.65
C THR A 201 13.66 17.13 10.42
N THR A 202 13.15 18.37 10.44
CA THR A 202 11.73 18.63 10.14
C THR A 202 11.40 18.29 8.70
N LEU A 203 12.25 18.68 7.75
CA LEU A 203 12.08 18.34 6.33
C LEU A 203 12.03 16.82 6.13
N TYR A 204 12.98 16.08 6.70
CA TYR A 204 13.02 14.63 6.57
C TYR A 204 11.81 13.95 7.20
N GLY A 205 11.39 14.40 8.38
CA GLY A 205 10.20 13.89 9.05
C GLY A 205 8.95 14.06 8.19
N ALA A 206 8.76 15.24 7.60
CA ALA A 206 7.64 15.54 6.72
C ALA A 206 7.68 14.72 5.41
N VAL A 207 8.85 14.57 4.78
CA VAL A 207 9.04 13.80 3.55
C VAL A 207 8.74 12.31 3.78
N VAL A 208 9.32 11.72 4.83
CA VAL A 208 9.10 10.30 5.15
C VAL A 208 7.63 10.02 5.41
N ALA A 209 6.97 10.88 6.18
CA ALA A 209 5.56 10.68 6.51
C ALA A 209 4.66 10.87 5.29
N ASN A 210 4.68 12.06 4.69
CA ASN A 210 3.65 12.49 3.74
C ASN A 210 3.93 12.04 2.30
N MET A 211 5.19 11.82 1.93
CA MET A 211 5.54 11.42 0.56
C MET A 211 5.84 9.93 0.42
N VAL A 212 6.09 9.22 1.51
CA VAL A 212 6.45 7.80 1.46
C VAL A 212 5.46 6.94 2.23
N CYS A 213 5.38 7.12 3.55
CA CYS A 213 4.69 6.16 4.41
C CYS A 213 3.16 6.25 4.29
N ILE A 214 2.57 7.44 4.32
CA ILE A 214 1.13 7.63 4.20
C ILE A 214 0.61 7.18 2.83
N PRO A 215 1.20 7.56 1.68
CA PRO A 215 0.75 7.08 0.37
C PRO A 215 0.87 5.56 0.20
N ILE A 216 1.89 4.93 0.80
CA ILE A 216 2.01 3.47 0.82
C ILE A 216 0.87 2.86 1.62
N ALA A 217 0.58 3.38 2.81
CA ALA A 217 -0.51 2.90 3.66
C ALA A 217 -1.87 3.02 2.96
N ASP A 218 -2.12 4.13 2.30
CA ASP A 218 -3.37 4.38 1.59
C ASP A 218 -3.54 3.44 0.38
N LYS A 219 -2.47 3.25 -0.39
CA LYS A 219 -2.49 2.30 -1.51
C LYS A 219 -2.70 0.86 -1.06
N LEU A 220 -2.09 0.45 0.05
CA LEU A 220 -2.33 -0.85 0.67
C LEU A 220 -3.78 -1.00 1.14
N SER A 221 -4.36 0.07 1.70
CA SER A 221 -5.76 0.09 2.15
C SER A 221 -6.74 -0.07 0.99
N LEU A 222 -6.49 0.62 -0.13
CA LEU A 222 -7.29 0.47 -1.35
C LEU A 222 -7.21 -0.95 -1.90
N ARG A 223 -6.00 -1.51 -2.00
CA ARG A 223 -5.79 -2.88 -2.47
C ARG A 223 -6.44 -3.93 -1.57
N MET A 224 -6.40 -3.73 -0.26
CA MET A 224 -7.10 -4.59 0.70
C MET A 224 -8.61 -4.55 0.42
N GLY A 225 -9.19 -3.36 0.20
CA GLY A 225 -10.62 -3.22 -0.11
C GLY A 225 -11.01 -3.96 -1.39
N GLU A 226 -10.22 -3.82 -2.47
CA GLU A 226 -10.44 -4.54 -3.73
C GLU A 226 -10.35 -6.07 -3.55
N GLU A 227 -9.35 -6.55 -2.80
CA GLU A 227 -9.19 -7.99 -2.53
C GLU A 227 -10.36 -8.54 -1.70
N MET A 228 -10.81 -7.81 -0.66
CA MET A 228 -11.95 -8.23 0.16
C MET A 228 -13.25 -8.26 -0.66
N LEU A 229 -13.46 -7.29 -1.55
CA LEU A 229 -14.60 -7.27 -2.46
C LEU A 229 -14.61 -8.52 -3.35
N ASN A 230 -13.47 -8.86 -3.97
CA ASN A 230 -13.36 -10.04 -4.83
C ASN A 230 -13.56 -11.34 -4.05
N ARG A 231 -13.04 -11.44 -2.83
CA ARG A 231 -13.24 -12.63 -1.98
C ARG A 231 -14.70 -12.81 -1.57
N ASN A 232 -15.40 -11.73 -1.23
CA ASN A 232 -16.83 -11.80 -0.93
C ASN A 232 -17.63 -12.19 -2.18
N LEU A 233 -17.30 -11.63 -3.36
CA LEU A 233 -17.91 -12.05 -4.64
C LEU A 233 -17.74 -13.56 -4.88
N ILE A 234 -16.53 -14.08 -4.70
CA ILE A 234 -16.23 -15.51 -4.87
C ILE A 234 -17.03 -16.35 -3.87
N MET A 235 -17.08 -15.93 -2.60
CA MET A 235 -17.83 -16.64 -1.57
C MET A 235 -19.31 -16.73 -1.93
N ASP A 236 -19.93 -15.61 -2.29
CA ASP A 236 -21.34 -15.55 -2.66
C ASP A 236 -21.63 -16.37 -3.94
N ALA A 237 -20.70 -16.34 -4.92
CA ALA A 237 -20.81 -17.16 -6.12
C ALA A 237 -20.80 -18.66 -5.80
N VAL A 238 -19.85 -19.11 -4.98
CA VAL A 238 -19.68 -20.52 -4.61
C VAL A 238 -20.89 -21.02 -3.82
N LEU A 239 -21.41 -20.22 -2.88
CA LEU A 239 -22.62 -20.57 -2.13
C LEU A 239 -23.87 -20.64 -3.02
N ALA A 240 -24.01 -19.71 -3.98
CA ALA A 240 -25.10 -19.75 -4.94
C ALA A 240 -25.02 -20.97 -5.89
N ILE A 241 -23.82 -21.40 -6.25
CA ILE A 241 -23.59 -22.65 -7.00
C ILE A 241 -23.99 -23.85 -6.16
N GLN A 242 -23.63 -23.87 -4.88
CA GLN A 242 -23.99 -24.94 -3.95
C GLN A 242 -25.51 -25.06 -3.78
N ASP A 243 -26.22 -23.95 -3.72
CA ASP A 243 -27.68 -23.90 -3.64
C ASP A 243 -28.36 -24.30 -4.97
N GLY A 244 -27.60 -24.59 -6.02
CA GLY A 244 -28.12 -25.00 -7.33
C GLY A 244 -28.84 -23.87 -8.08
N GLN A 245 -28.55 -22.62 -7.80
CA GLN A 245 -29.20 -21.45 -8.42
C GLN A 245 -28.93 -21.42 -9.94
N ASN A 246 -29.84 -20.76 -10.68
CA ASN A 246 -29.68 -20.62 -12.12
C ASN A 246 -28.48 -19.70 -12.45
N PRO A 247 -27.56 -20.08 -13.38
CA PRO A 247 -26.41 -19.26 -13.75
C PRO A 247 -26.73 -17.82 -14.11
N ARG A 248 -27.87 -17.56 -14.77
CA ARG A 248 -28.34 -16.20 -15.08
C ARG A 248 -28.74 -15.39 -13.84
N VAL A 249 -29.28 -16.05 -12.81
CA VAL A 249 -29.63 -15.43 -11.54
C VAL A 249 -28.35 -15.07 -10.78
N ILE A 250 -27.39 -16.00 -10.76
CA ILE A 250 -26.06 -15.79 -10.17
C ILE A 250 -25.36 -14.62 -10.82
N GLU A 251 -25.33 -14.55 -12.15
CA GLU A 251 -24.75 -13.45 -12.90
C GLU A 251 -25.38 -12.10 -12.51
N GLY A 252 -26.72 -12.02 -12.52
CA GLY A 252 -27.46 -10.84 -12.13
C GLY A 252 -27.16 -10.38 -10.69
N PHE A 253 -27.03 -11.33 -9.77
CA PHE A 253 -26.66 -11.06 -8.37
C PHE A 253 -25.21 -10.59 -8.25
N LEU A 254 -24.26 -11.24 -8.89
CA LEU A 254 -22.85 -10.90 -8.82
C LEU A 254 -22.51 -9.58 -9.52
N LYS A 255 -23.29 -9.17 -10.52
CA LYS A 255 -23.14 -7.83 -11.15
C LYS A 255 -23.36 -6.68 -10.17
N ASN A 256 -23.95 -6.91 -8.99
CA ASN A 256 -24.04 -5.88 -7.94
C ASN A 256 -22.66 -5.51 -7.35
N TYR A 257 -21.66 -6.37 -7.47
CA TYR A 257 -20.28 -6.10 -7.09
C TYR A 257 -19.56 -5.14 -8.05
N LEU A 258 -20.08 -4.96 -9.27
CA LEU A 258 -19.53 -4.04 -10.26
C LEU A 258 -20.00 -2.60 -10.03
N ALA A 259 -19.15 -1.65 -10.40
CA ALA A 259 -19.51 -0.24 -10.42
C ALA A 259 -20.68 0.00 -11.42
N GLU A 260 -21.55 0.98 -11.12
CA GLU A 260 -22.75 1.24 -11.90
C GLU A 260 -22.50 1.48 -13.41
N LYS A 261 -21.34 2.08 -13.74
CA LYS A 261 -20.94 2.30 -15.13
C LYS A 261 -20.66 0.99 -15.88
N GLN A 262 -20.08 0.01 -15.20
CA GLN A 262 -19.74 -1.29 -15.78
C GLN A 262 -20.99 -2.17 -15.96
N ARG A 263 -21.98 -2.06 -15.08
CA ARG A 263 -23.29 -2.75 -15.22
C ARG A 263 -24.10 -2.32 -16.45
N LYS A 264 -23.96 -1.04 -16.88
CA LYS A 264 -24.74 -0.47 -17.99
C LYS A 264 -24.19 -0.79 -19.38
N ILE A 265 -22.92 -1.15 -19.51
CA ILE A 265 -22.30 -1.47 -20.80
C ILE A 265 -22.86 -2.79 -21.35
N ASP A 266 -23.08 -3.79 -20.49
CA ASP A 266 -23.62 -5.11 -20.89
C ASP A 266 -25.10 -5.08 -21.33
N THR A 267 -25.86 -4.04 -21.01
CA THR A 267 -27.28 -3.89 -21.43
C THR A 267 -27.42 -3.25 -22.80
N THR A 268 -26.37 -2.66 -23.36
CA THR A 268 -26.43 -1.94 -24.65
C THR A 268 -25.98 -2.80 -25.83
N ASP A 269 -25.28 -3.92 -25.58
CA ASP A 269 -24.83 -4.84 -26.64
C ASP A 269 -25.87 -5.96 -26.95
N GLY A 270 -27.07 -5.85 -26.41
CA GLY A 270 -28.17 -6.79 -26.57
C GLY A 270 -29.41 -6.30 -27.32
N GLU A 271 -29.36 -5.09 -27.99
CA GLU A 271 -30.44 -4.61 -28.87
C GLU A 271 -29.99 -4.58 -30.33
#